data_84f1b4df3f44730c8049012bc2c1aefb
#
_entry.id   84f1b4df3f44730c8049012bc2c1aefb
#
_cell.length_a   1.000
_cell.length_b   1.000
_cell.length_c   1.000
_cell.angle_alpha   90.00
_cell.angle_beta   90.00
_cell.angle_gamma   90.00
#
_symmetry.space_group_name_H-M   'P 1'
#
loop_
_entity.id
_entity.type
_entity.pdbx_description
1 polymer ?
#
loop_
_entity_poly.entity_id
_entity_poly.type
_entity_poly.pdbx_seq_one_letter_code
_entity_poly.pdbx_strand_id
1 'polypeptide(L)'
;EAVGTALTGPLAGRRVAINPLMTCNDCPACESGNHHLCGTRELIGMRYPGAFAEQVMVPDANLTVLADHLSFSEAALAEPAAVAVRVVEIAAGAGATPDSRIVILGGGAIGVLVAQVLAAKGFARPRIAETNALRRGMLDNIGIAGSYDPREETPEDGSVDLVIDCVGMGATRTAASAMARPGGVIVHVGLQDNEPGLDTRRLTLQEIGFFGAYCYRXX
;
A
#
# COMPACT_ATOMS: atom_id res chain seq x y z
N GLU A 1 -10.62 2.64 8.80
CA GLU A 1 -9.64 2.62 9.88
C GLU A 1 -10.18 3.33 11.12
N ALA A 2 -9.47 3.22 12.25
CA ALA A 2 -9.99 3.70 13.51
C ALA A 2 -9.67 5.18 13.73
N VAL A 3 -10.71 5.98 13.90
CA VAL A 3 -10.60 7.39 14.25
C VAL A 3 -11.61 7.67 15.36
N GLY A 4 -11.35 8.67 16.18
CA GLY A 4 -12.26 8.99 17.27
C GLY A 4 -11.77 10.16 18.11
N THR A 5 -12.29 10.24 19.33
CA THR A 5 -11.86 11.24 20.30
C THR A 5 -11.17 10.53 21.47
N ALA A 6 -9.97 10.97 21.83
CA ALA A 6 -9.25 10.41 22.96
C ALA A 6 -10.02 10.75 24.26
N LEU A 7 -10.30 9.75 25.08
CA LEU A 7 -11.10 9.92 26.29
C LEU A 7 -10.25 10.19 27.54
N THR A 8 -9.01 9.68 27.52
CA THR A 8 -8.10 9.79 28.68
C THR A 8 -6.69 10.13 28.19
N GLY A 9 -5.76 10.28 29.10
CA GLY A 9 -4.36 10.51 28.78
C GLY A 9 -4.05 11.95 28.37
N PRO A 10 -2.84 12.20 27.88
CA PRO A 10 -2.41 13.56 27.53
C PRO A 10 -3.15 14.15 26.32
N LEU A 11 -3.83 13.32 25.51
CA LEU A 11 -4.58 13.77 24.34
C LEU A 11 -6.10 13.82 24.58
N ALA A 12 -6.54 13.73 25.85
CA ALA A 12 -7.98 13.72 26.20
C ALA A 12 -8.69 14.89 25.52
N GLY A 13 -9.82 14.60 24.87
CA GLY A 13 -10.61 15.59 24.13
C GLY A 13 -10.16 15.86 22.70
N ARG A 14 -8.97 15.37 22.30
CA ARG A 14 -8.47 15.59 20.93
C ARG A 14 -9.04 14.53 19.98
N ARG A 15 -9.29 14.97 18.75
CA ARG A 15 -9.66 14.08 17.65
C ARG A 15 -8.39 13.39 17.17
N VAL A 16 -8.43 12.07 17.02
CA VAL A 16 -7.23 11.26 16.71
C VAL A 16 -7.50 10.20 15.67
N ALA A 17 -6.44 9.83 14.93
CA ALA A 17 -6.36 8.60 14.17
C ALA A 17 -5.49 7.61 14.94
N ILE A 18 -5.79 6.33 14.78
CA ILE A 18 -5.10 5.26 15.50
C ILE A 18 -4.16 4.52 14.54
N ASN A 19 -2.88 4.47 14.89
CA ASN A 19 -1.95 3.55 14.24
C ASN A 19 -2.16 2.17 14.88
N PRO A 20 -2.66 1.17 14.14
CA PRO A 20 -2.95 -0.14 14.73
C PRO A 20 -1.71 -0.98 15.03
N LEU A 21 -0.52 -0.55 14.63
CA LEU A 21 0.69 -1.36 14.74
C LEU A 21 1.29 -1.27 16.15
N MET A 22 1.27 -2.40 16.87
CA MET A 22 1.82 -2.53 18.21
C MET A 22 3.21 -3.15 18.10
N THR A 23 4.23 -2.48 18.64
CA THR A 23 5.65 -2.90 18.50
C THR A 23 6.34 -2.89 19.86
N CYS A 24 7.49 -3.56 19.97
CA CYS A 24 8.22 -3.62 21.25
C CYS A 24 8.95 -2.31 21.58
N ASN A 25 9.26 -1.49 20.58
CA ASN A 25 9.98 -0.20 20.71
C ASN A 25 11.43 -0.31 21.19
N ASP A 26 11.99 -1.52 21.33
CA ASP A 26 13.34 -1.73 21.83
C ASP A 26 14.22 -2.67 20.99
N CYS A 27 13.72 -3.15 19.85
CA CYS A 27 14.55 -3.98 18.96
C CYS A 27 15.23 -3.12 17.88
N PRO A 28 16.28 -3.62 17.21
CA PRO A 28 16.98 -2.82 16.19
C PRO A 28 16.10 -2.24 15.10
N ALA A 29 15.02 -2.95 14.73
CA ALA A 29 14.08 -2.41 13.75
C ALA A 29 13.34 -1.20 14.30
N CYS A 30 12.88 -1.25 15.55
CA CYS A 30 12.19 -0.14 16.20
C CYS A 30 13.14 1.06 16.40
N GLU A 31 14.35 0.79 16.89
CA GLU A 31 15.36 1.84 17.12
C GLU A 31 15.73 2.59 15.85
N SER A 32 15.67 1.89 14.70
CA SER A 32 15.95 2.51 13.39
C SER A 32 14.71 3.11 12.72
N GLY A 33 13.56 3.19 13.42
CA GLY A 33 12.32 3.74 12.89
C GLY A 33 11.55 2.80 11.96
N ASN A 34 12.02 1.55 11.83
CA ASN A 34 11.35 0.57 10.98
C ASN A 34 10.40 -0.32 11.81
N HIS A 35 9.49 0.31 12.54
CA HIS A 35 8.56 -0.36 13.45
C HIS A 35 7.77 -1.49 12.78
N HIS A 36 7.42 -1.32 11.50
CA HIS A 36 6.71 -2.33 10.71
C HIS A 36 7.51 -3.63 10.51
N LEU A 37 8.82 -3.60 10.78
CA LEU A 37 9.71 -4.78 10.69
C LEU A 37 10.02 -5.37 12.07
N CYS A 38 9.39 -4.87 13.14
CA CYS A 38 9.54 -5.43 14.49
C CYS A 38 9.15 -6.92 14.49
N GLY A 39 10.03 -7.76 15.03
CA GLY A 39 9.82 -9.22 15.04
C GLY A 39 8.65 -9.67 15.92
N THR A 40 8.23 -8.83 16.87
CA THR A 40 7.11 -9.11 17.76
C THR A 40 5.92 -8.17 17.49
N ARG A 41 5.87 -7.57 16.30
CA ARG A 41 4.77 -6.67 15.96
C ARG A 41 3.43 -7.40 15.97
N GLU A 42 2.41 -6.73 16.44
CA GLU A 42 1.03 -7.20 16.46
C GLU A 42 0.12 -6.07 15.96
N LEU A 43 -1.12 -6.41 15.67
CA LEU A 43 -2.09 -5.42 15.18
C LEU A 43 -3.30 -5.36 16.10
N ILE A 44 -3.72 -4.15 16.42
CA ILE A 44 -5.01 -3.86 17.05
C ILE A 44 -6.11 -4.35 16.07
N GLY A 45 -7.05 -5.13 16.59
CA GLY A 45 -8.07 -5.75 15.74
C GLY A 45 -7.73 -7.18 15.30
N MET A 46 -6.49 -7.64 15.56
CA MET A 46 -6.08 -9.01 15.29
C MET A 46 -5.67 -9.73 16.58
N ARG A 47 -4.58 -9.29 17.22
CA ARG A 47 -4.13 -9.86 18.50
C ARG A 47 -4.77 -9.18 19.69
N TYR A 48 -5.06 -7.90 19.56
CA TYR A 48 -5.71 -7.09 20.59
C TYR A 48 -7.14 -6.77 20.15
N PRO A 49 -8.06 -6.47 21.13
CA PRO A 49 -9.41 -6.03 20.75
C PRO A 49 -9.36 -4.86 19.78
N GLY A 50 -10.21 -4.89 18.76
CA GLY A 50 -10.25 -3.89 17.70
C GLY A 50 -11.25 -2.78 17.93
N ALA A 51 -11.37 -1.91 16.94
CA ALA A 51 -12.18 -0.69 17.02
C ALA A 51 -13.61 -0.87 16.48
N PHE A 52 -14.08 -2.09 16.23
CA PHE A 52 -15.51 -2.33 16.00
C PHE A 52 -16.25 -2.33 17.36
N ALA A 53 -16.17 -1.20 18.06
CA ALA A 53 -16.64 -1.03 19.43
C ALA A 53 -16.84 0.46 19.69
N GLU A 54 -17.59 0.76 20.76
CA GLU A 54 -17.78 2.15 21.19
C GLU A 54 -16.49 2.77 21.71
N GLN A 55 -15.61 1.94 22.27
CA GLN A 55 -14.32 2.37 22.82
C GLN A 55 -13.26 1.30 22.54
N VAL A 56 -12.04 1.74 22.35
CA VAL A 56 -10.88 0.85 22.17
C VAL A 56 -9.72 1.40 23.00
N MET A 57 -8.97 0.50 23.63
CA MET A 57 -7.79 0.87 24.41
C MET A 57 -6.56 0.84 23.52
N VAL A 58 -5.84 1.97 23.46
CA VAL A 58 -4.66 2.15 22.58
C VAL A 58 -3.58 2.89 23.36
N PRO A 59 -2.31 2.54 23.20
CA PRO A 59 -1.22 3.37 23.77
C PRO A 59 -1.24 4.79 23.18
N ASP A 60 -0.90 5.78 23.99
CA ASP A 60 -0.83 7.17 23.54
C ASP A 60 0.12 7.33 22.34
N ALA A 61 1.21 6.56 22.29
CA ALA A 61 2.18 6.60 21.20
C ALA A 61 1.59 6.17 19.84
N ASN A 62 0.45 5.48 19.86
CA ASN A 62 -0.24 5.04 18.65
C ASN A 62 -1.30 6.04 18.18
N LEU A 63 -1.41 7.21 18.83
CA LEU A 63 -2.42 8.22 18.51
C LEU A 63 -1.80 9.38 17.74
N THR A 64 -2.38 9.75 16.61
CA THR A 64 -2.01 10.94 15.83
C THR A 64 -3.15 11.94 15.89
N VAL A 65 -2.86 13.15 16.37
CA VAL A 65 -3.87 14.21 16.48
C VAL A 65 -4.26 14.66 15.06
N LEU A 66 -5.56 14.71 14.80
CA LEU A 66 -6.08 15.15 13.51
C LEU A 66 -6.06 16.68 13.39
N ALA A 67 -5.72 17.18 12.23
CA ALA A 67 -5.88 18.60 11.91
C ALA A 67 -7.37 18.97 11.94
N ASP A 68 -7.67 20.19 12.37
CA ASP A 68 -9.06 20.62 12.61
C ASP A 68 -9.94 20.55 11.34
N HIS A 69 -9.33 20.76 10.17
CA HIS A 69 -10.07 20.77 8.90
C HIS A 69 -10.42 19.39 8.37
N LEU A 70 -9.80 18.32 8.89
CA LEU A 70 -10.05 16.95 8.41
C LEU A 70 -11.30 16.38 9.09
N SER A 71 -12.20 15.83 8.30
CA SER A 71 -13.32 15.05 8.83
C SER A 71 -12.82 13.67 9.29
N PHE A 72 -13.59 12.97 10.12
CA PHE A 72 -13.27 11.59 10.49
C PHE A 72 -13.27 10.65 9.26
N SER A 73 -14.14 10.90 8.29
CA SER A 73 -14.18 10.09 7.07
C SER A 73 -12.88 10.21 6.24
N GLU A 74 -12.35 11.42 6.13
CA GLU A 74 -11.06 11.65 5.48
C GLU A 74 -9.92 11.04 6.29
N ALA A 75 -9.92 11.29 7.58
CA ALA A 75 -8.87 10.80 8.48
C ALA A 75 -8.82 9.26 8.55
N ALA A 76 -9.95 8.59 8.34
CA ALA A 76 -9.99 7.12 8.30
C ALA A 76 -9.18 6.54 7.13
N LEU A 77 -8.88 7.34 6.12
CA LEU A 77 -8.03 6.92 5.00
C LEU A 77 -6.53 7.04 5.30
N ALA A 78 -6.15 7.65 6.42
CA ALA A 78 -4.74 7.91 6.74
C ALA A 78 -3.91 6.62 6.79
N GLU A 79 -4.44 5.57 7.43
CA GLU A 79 -3.71 4.31 7.59
C GLU A 79 -3.48 3.62 6.23
N PRO A 80 -4.52 3.37 5.40
CA PRO A 80 -4.24 2.77 4.09
C PRO A 80 -3.46 3.71 3.14
N ALA A 81 -3.57 5.03 3.31
CA ALA A 81 -2.73 5.97 2.55
C ALA A 81 -1.26 5.84 2.96
N ALA A 82 -0.96 5.61 4.24
CA ALA A 82 0.41 5.37 4.70
C ALA A 82 1.01 4.11 4.04
N VAL A 83 0.21 3.05 3.84
CA VAL A 83 0.63 1.88 3.08
C VAL A 83 1.01 2.29 1.64
N ALA A 84 0.16 3.10 1.00
CA ALA A 84 0.42 3.56 -0.38
C ALA A 84 1.69 4.41 -0.46
N VAL A 85 1.91 5.30 0.53
CA VAL A 85 3.14 6.10 0.61
C VAL A 85 4.35 5.17 0.69
N ARG A 86 4.29 4.14 1.54
CA ARG A 86 5.39 3.19 1.71
C ARG A 86 5.68 2.43 0.41
N VAL A 87 4.65 2.02 -0.31
CA VAL A 87 4.80 1.35 -1.62
C VAL A 87 5.57 2.25 -2.60
N VAL A 88 5.18 3.53 -2.68
CA VAL A 88 5.82 4.47 -3.61
C VAL A 88 7.26 4.81 -3.17
N GLU A 89 7.52 4.89 -1.86
CA GLU A 89 8.89 5.06 -1.34
C GLU A 89 9.80 3.90 -1.75
N ILE A 90 9.30 2.66 -1.62
CA ILE A 90 10.07 1.47 -2.03
C ILE A 90 10.33 1.52 -3.54
N ALA A 91 9.31 1.85 -4.34
CA ALA A 91 9.45 1.94 -5.79
C ALA A 91 10.52 2.99 -6.18
N ALA A 92 10.46 4.18 -5.59
CA ALA A 92 11.42 5.26 -5.86
C ALA A 92 12.84 4.85 -5.42
N GLY A 93 12.96 4.25 -4.23
CA GLY A 93 14.24 3.76 -3.71
C GLY A 93 14.83 2.64 -4.56
N ALA A 94 13.99 1.90 -5.28
CA ALA A 94 14.40 0.82 -6.18
C ALA A 94 14.70 1.32 -7.61
N GLY A 95 14.58 2.63 -7.87
CA GLY A 95 14.97 3.22 -9.15
C GLY A 95 13.80 3.64 -10.04
N ALA A 96 12.55 3.55 -9.57
CA ALA A 96 11.43 4.10 -10.35
C ALA A 96 11.54 5.64 -10.39
N THR A 97 11.26 6.22 -11.54
CA THR A 97 11.36 7.66 -11.78
C THR A 97 10.01 8.24 -12.21
N PRO A 98 9.84 9.57 -12.17
CA PRO A 98 8.60 10.19 -12.65
C PRO A 98 8.15 9.75 -14.04
N ASP A 99 9.08 9.43 -14.92
CA ASP A 99 8.78 9.04 -16.31
C ASP A 99 8.53 7.54 -16.49
N SER A 100 8.60 6.74 -15.41
CA SER A 100 8.40 5.29 -15.49
C SER A 100 7.02 4.95 -16.05
N ARG A 101 6.97 3.92 -16.91
CA ARG A 101 5.71 3.29 -17.34
C ARG A 101 5.24 2.39 -16.21
N ILE A 102 4.08 2.71 -15.63
CA ILE A 102 3.62 2.11 -14.38
C ILE A 102 2.32 1.33 -14.62
N VAL A 103 2.30 0.10 -14.11
CA VAL A 103 1.08 -0.71 -14.05
C VAL A 103 0.80 -1.08 -12.60
N ILE A 104 -0.44 -0.86 -12.16
CA ILE A 104 -0.95 -1.30 -10.85
C ILE A 104 -1.90 -2.47 -11.12
N LEU A 105 -1.66 -3.60 -10.46
CA LEU A 105 -2.55 -4.75 -10.51
C LEU A 105 -3.51 -4.66 -9.33
N GLY A 106 -4.79 -4.44 -9.63
CA GLY A 106 -5.87 -4.27 -8.67
C GLY A 106 -6.30 -2.82 -8.46
N GLY A 107 -7.55 -2.51 -8.81
CA GLY A 107 -8.17 -1.19 -8.64
C GLY A 107 -8.99 -1.06 -7.36
N GLY A 108 -8.59 -1.75 -6.30
CA GLY A 108 -9.19 -1.63 -4.97
C GLY A 108 -8.65 -0.42 -4.21
N ALA A 109 -8.96 -0.33 -2.90
CA ALA A 109 -8.58 0.82 -2.07
C ALA A 109 -7.08 1.12 -2.14
N ILE A 110 -6.23 0.09 -1.98
CA ILE A 110 -4.77 0.29 -2.00
C ILE A 110 -4.30 0.76 -3.38
N GLY A 111 -4.78 0.11 -4.46
CA GLY A 111 -4.38 0.50 -5.82
C GLY A 111 -4.75 1.94 -6.16
N VAL A 112 -5.95 2.37 -5.75
CA VAL A 112 -6.40 3.76 -5.94
C VAL A 112 -5.51 4.73 -5.16
N LEU A 113 -5.24 4.44 -3.88
CA LEU A 113 -4.40 5.30 -3.04
C LEU A 113 -2.95 5.35 -3.58
N VAL A 114 -2.42 4.22 -4.05
CA VAL A 114 -1.09 4.19 -4.67
C VAL A 114 -1.07 5.10 -5.91
N ALA A 115 -2.09 5.03 -6.76
CA ALA A 115 -2.16 5.90 -7.95
C ALA A 115 -2.21 7.39 -7.56
N GLN A 116 -2.95 7.72 -6.49
CA GLN A 116 -3.04 9.10 -5.98
C GLN A 116 -1.68 9.58 -5.41
N VAL A 117 -1.00 8.71 -4.65
CA VAL A 117 0.33 9.05 -4.09
C VAL A 117 1.35 9.22 -5.22
N LEU A 118 1.33 8.33 -6.24
CA LEU A 118 2.20 8.48 -7.41
C LEU A 118 1.99 9.86 -8.07
N ALA A 119 0.73 10.23 -8.29
CA ALA A 119 0.39 11.53 -8.87
C ALA A 119 0.89 12.69 -8.00
N ALA A 120 0.68 12.61 -6.68
CA ALA A 120 1.12 13.64 -5.73
C ALA A 120 2.66 13.77 -5.69
N LYS A 121 3.38 12.67 -6.00
CA LYS A 121 4.85 12.65 -6.05
C LYS A 121 5.39 12.97 -7.45
N GLY A 122 4.51 13.33 -8.40
CA GLY A 122 4.91 13.75 -9.75
C GLY A 122 5.20 12.61 -10.72
N PHE A 123 4.82 11.39 -10.40
CA PHE A 123 4.99 10.26 -11.33
C PHE A 123 3.96 10.30 -12.45
N ALA A 124 4.31 9.68 -13.58
CA ALA A 124 3.39 9.48 -14.69
C ALA A 124 2.15 8.71 -14.23
N ARG A 125 1.02 9.01 -14.86
CA ARG A 125 -0.26 8.37 -14.54
C ARG A 125 -0.17 6.85 -14.84
N PRO A 126 -0.45 5.99 -13.86
CA PRO A 126 -0.36 4.54 -14.08
C PRO A 126 -1.54 4.02 -14.90
N ARG A 127 -1.39 2.82 -15.46
CA ARG A 127 -2.49 2.00 -15.93
C ARG A 127 -2.88 1.05 -14.80
N ILE A 128 -4.19 0.82 -14.60
CA ILE A 128 -4.70 -0.02 -13.52
C ILE A 128 -5.45 -1.22 -14.10
N ALA A 129 -4.95 -2.42 -13.82
CA ALA A 129 -5.61 -3.68 -14.17
C ALA A 129 -6.68 -4.00 -13.14
N GLU A 130 -7.95 -4.07 -13.54
CA GLU A 130 -9.07 -4.37 -12.63
C GLU A 130 -10.13 -5.20 -13.36
N THR A 131 -10.46 -6.37 -12.81
CA THR A 131 -11.42 -7.28 -13.43
C THR A 131 -12.89 -6.87 -13.24
N ASN A 132 -13.18 -6.09 -12.19
CA ASN A 132 -14.54 -5.68 -11.86
C ASN A 132 -14.92 -4.42 -12.62
N ALA A 133 -15.92 -4.51 -13.49
CA ALA A 133 -16.35 -3.39 -14.35
C ALA A 133 -16.86 -2.19 -13.53
N LEU A 134 -17.52 -2.43 -12.38
CA LEU A 134 -18.01 -1.33 -11.54
C LEU A 134 -16.83 -0.54 -10.94
N ARG A 135 -15.77 -1.25 -10.53
CA ARG A 135 -14.56 -0.59 -10.03
C ARG A 135 -13.86 0.19 -11.14
N ARG A 136 -13.79 -0.37 -12.37
CA ARG A 136 -13.23 0.39 -13.50
C ARG A 136 -14.01 1.69 -13.75
N GLY A 137 -15.34 1.60 -13.74
CA GLY A 137 -16.17 2.82 -13.87
C GLY A 137 -15.94 3.83 -12.75
N MET A 138 -15.71 3.37 -11.53
CA MET A 138 -15.37 4.26 -10.41
C MET A 138 -14.01 4.94 -10.64
N LEU A 139 -13.01 4.20 -11.13
CA LEU A 139 -11.69 4.74 -11.45
C LEU A 139 -11.79 5.86 -12.48
N ASP A 140 -12.62 5.67 -13.49
CA ASP A 140 -12.87 6.70 -14.51
C ASP A 140 -13.51 7.95 -13.89
N ASN A 141 -14.48 7.77 -12.99
CA ASN A 141 -15.18 8.88 -12.32
C ASN A 141 -14.25 9.70 -11.41
N ILE A 142 -13.30 9.08 -10.75
CA ILE A 142 -12.35 9.82 -9.88
C ILE A 142 -11.15 10.36 -10.67
N GLY A 143 -11.17 10.22 -11.99
CA GLY A 143 -10.15 10.80 -12.85
C GLY A 143 -8.85 10.00 -12.99
N ILE A 144 -8.84 8.75 -12.55
CA ILE A 144 -7.71 7.85 -12.79
C ILE A 144 -7.99 7.14 -14.12
N ALA A 145 -7.50 7.74 -15.20
CA ALA A 145 -7.69 7.19 -16.53
C ALA A 145 -6.70 6.05 -16.79
N GLY A 146 -7.03 5.18 -17.73
CA GLY A 146 -6.18 4.07 -18.14
C GLY A 146 -6.47 2.76 -17.44
N SER A 147 -7.62 2.62 -16.76
CA SER A 147 -8.03 1.31 -16.23
C SER A 147 -8.36 0.35 -17.38
N TYR A 148 -8.09 -0.92 -17.19
CA TYR A 148 -8.35 -1.93 -18.22
C TYR A 148 -8.70 -3.27 -17.56
N ASP A 149 -9.36 -4.13 -18.35
CA ASP A 149 -9.66 -5.50 -17.92
C ASP A 149 -8.50 -6.42 -18.34
N PRO A 150 -7.75 -7.00 -17.38
CA PRO A 150 -6.61 -7.84 -17.75
C PRO A 150 -7.00 -9.16 -18.43
N ARG A 151 -8.29 -9.48 -18.51
CA ARG A 151 -8.77 -10.63 -19.28
C ARG A 151 -8.91 -10.30 -20.76
N GLU A 152 -8.97 -9.02 -21.11
CA GLU A 152 -9.18 -8.54 -22.49
C GLU A 152 -7.94 -7.89 -23.07
N GLU A 153 -7.13 -7.29 -22.21
CA GLU A 153 -5.95 -6.53 -22.62
C GLU A 153 -4.83 -6.71 -21.59
N THR A 154 -3.59 -6.88 -22.06
CA THR A 154 -2.41 -6.90 -21.19
C THR A 154 -1.29 -6.07 -21.84
N PRO A 155 -0.47 -5.40 -21.01
CA PRO A 155 0.75 -4.77 -21.56
C PRO A 155 1.65 -5.83 -22.21
N GLU A 156 2.41 -5.39 -23.21
CA GLU A 156 3.41 -6.25 -23.84
C GLU A 156 4.45 -6.72 -22.81
N ASP A 157 4.87 -7.98 -22.95
CA ASP A 157 5.89 -8.55 -22.06
C ASP A 157 7.18 -7.71 -22.12
N GLY A 158 7.76 -7.48 -20.95
CA GLY A 158 9.01 -6.73 -20.84
C GLY A 158 8.89 -5.24 -21.16
N SER A 159 7.68 -4.66 -21.07
CA SER A 159 7.47 -3.26 -21.46
C SER A 159 7.27 -2.29 -20.29
N VAL A 160 7.10 -2.78 -19.05
CA VAL A 160 6.70 -1.96 -17.90
C VAL A 160 7.90 -1.70 -16.98
N ASP A 161 8.14 -0.44 -16.62
CA ASP A 161 9.26 -0.07 -15.75
C ASP A 161 8.97 -0.41 -14.28
N LEU A 162 7.71 -0.18 -13.84
CA LEU A 162 7.29 -0.40 -12.46
C LEU A 162 5.94 -1.12 -12.43
N VAL A 163 5.91 -2.30 -11.83
CA VAL A 163 4.65 -3.02 -11.58
C VAL A 163 4.38 -2.99 -10.07
N ILE A 164 3.16 -2.63 -9.69
CA ILE A 164 2.75 -2.63 -8.27
C ILE A 164 1.60 -3.63 -8.12
N ASP A 165 1.86 -4.73 -7.42
CA ASP A 165 0.84 -5.77 -7.21
C ASP A 165 0.09 -5.52 -5.91
N CYS A 166 -1.12 -4.95 -6.04
CA CYS A 166 -2.03 -4.67 -4.92
C CYS A 166 -3.05 -5.79 -4.69
N VAL A 167 -2.93 -6.90 -5.42
CA VAL A 167 -3.80 -8.07 -5.25
C VAL A 167 -3.09 -9.19 -4.48
N GLY A 168 -1.92 -9.60 -4.98
CA GLY A 168 -1.12 -10.62 -4.31
C GLY A 168 -1.62 -12.04 -4.54
N MET A 169 -1.92 -12.37 -5.80
CA MET A 169 -2.31 -13.73 -6.22
C MET A 169 -1.20 -14.35 -7.06
N GLY A 170 -1.19 -15.67 -7.16
CA GLY A 170 -0.30 -16.36 -8.10
C GLY A 170 -0.40 -15.78 -9.51
N ALA A 171 -1.62 -15.54 -9.98
CA ALA A 171 -1.86 -14.98 -11.32
C ALA A 171 -1.27 -13.57 -11.48
N THR A 172 -1.39 -12.71 -10.46
CA THR A 172 -0.84 -11.35 -10.55
C THR A 172 0.68 -11.37 -10.44
N ARG A 173 1.26 -12.28 -9.65
CA ARG A 173 2.72 -12.47 -9.61
C ARG A 173 3.27 -12.93 -10.97
N THR A 174 2.55 -13.84 -11.65
CA THR A 174 2.92 -14.28 -13.01
C THR A 174 2.86 -13.10 -14.00
N ALA A 175 1.76 -12.34 -13.98
CA ALA A 175 1.60 -11.19 -14.86
C ALA A 175 2.67 -10.13 -14.60
N ALA A 176 2.95 -9.83 -13.33
CA ALA A 176 4.00 -8.86 -12.96
C ALA A 176 5.37 -9.31 -13.48
N SER A 177 5.70 -10.61 -13.33
CA SER A 177 6.97 -11.14 -13.82
C SER A 177 7.09 -11.00 -15.33
N ALA A 178 5.99 -11.25 -16.08
CA ALA A 178 6.00 -11.19 -17.54
C ALA A 178 6.16 -9.75 -18.05
N MET A 179 5.36 -8.82 -17.49
CA MET A 179 5.33 -7.45 -18.03
C MET A 179 6.50 -6.57 -17.61
N ALA A 180 7.19 -6.91 -16.50
CA ALA A 180 8.34 -6.11 -16.05
C ALA A 180 9.48 -6.17 -17.06
N ARG A 181 10.04 -5.00 -17.43
CA ARG A 181 11.16 -4.94 -18.38
C ARG A 181 12.48 -5.38 -17.72
N PRO A 182 13.50 -5.70 -18.50
CA PRO A 182 14.84 -5.90 -17.93
C PRO A 182 15.26 -4.69 -17.10
N GLY A 183 15.75 -4.93 -15.87
CA GLY A 183 16.09 -3.88 -14.91
C GLY A 183 14.89 -3.16 -14.33
N GLY A 184 13.68 -3.67 -14.54
CA GLY A 184 12.45 -3.09 -13.98
C GLY A 184 12.23 -3.45 -12.52
N VAL A 185 11.16 -2.93 -11.93
CA VAL A 185 10.86 -3.07 -10.51
C VAL A 185 9.45 -3.62 -10.32
N ILE A 186 9.31 -4.58 -9.43
CA ILE A 186 8.00 -5.08 -8.96
C ILE A 186 7.90 -4.78 -7.47
N VAL A 187 6.85 -4.07 -7.04
CA VAL A 187 6.54 -3.88 -5.61
C VAL A 187 5.26 -4.67 -5.31
N HIS A 188 5.35 -5.58 -4.35
CA HIS A 188 4.28 -6.52 -4.01
C HIS A 188 3.73 -6.16 -2.63
N VAL A 189 2.47 -5.76 -2.56
CA VAL A 189 1.80 -5.35 -1.32
C VAL A 189 0.54 -6.17 -1.05
N GLY A 190 -0.05 -6.78 -2.07
CA GLY A 190 -1.25 -7.61 -1.93
C GLY A 190 -0.97 -8.92 -1.19
N LEU A 191 -1.97 -9.45 -0.50
CA LEU A 191 -1.81 -10.63 0.36
C LEU A 191 -2.93 -11.66 0.15
N GLN A 192 -3.47 -11.76 -1.07
CA GLN A 192 -4.66 -12.59 -1.29
C GLN A 192 -4.39 -14.09 -1.19
N ASP A 193 -3.25 -14.57 -1.72
CA ASP A 193 -2.92 -16.00 -1.62
C ASP A 193 -1.42 -16.25 -1.60
N ASN A 194 -1.04 -17.52 -1.33
CA ASN A 194 0.34 -17.98 -1.36
C ASN A 194 0.62 -18.91 -2.56
N GLU A 195 -0.23 -18.88 -3.59
CA GLU A 195 -0.03 -19.72 -4.77
C GLU A 195 1.24 -19.31 -5.51
N PRO A 196 1.96 -20.24 -6.13
CA PRO A 196 3.13 -19.90 -6.94
C PRO A 196 2.76 -18.96 -8.10
N GLY A 197 3.74 -18.24 -8.63
CA GLY A 197 3.49 -17.33 -9.75
C GLY A 197 4.69 -16.46 -10.10
N LEU A 198 5.60 -16.27 -9.16
CA LEU A 198 6.78 -15.45 -9.42
C LEU A 198 7.77 -16.23 -10.29
N ASP A 199 8.15 -15.66 -11.45
CA ASP A 199 9.15 -16.26 -12.33
C ASP A 199 10.56 -15.84 -11.87
N THR A 200 11.09 -16.57 -10.89
CA THR A 200 12.41 -16.26 -10.31
C THR A 200 13.55 -16.41 -11.32
N ARG A 201 13.42 -17.31 -12.30
CA ARG A 201 14.42 -17.44 -13.36
C ARG A 201 14.47 -16.17 -14.21
N ARG A 202 13.31 -15.66 -14.64
CA ARG A 202 13.21 -14.42 -15.42
C ARG A 202 13.75 -13.23 -14.60
N LEU A 203 13.34 -13.13 -13.32
CA LEU A 203 13.81 -12.05 -12.46
C LEU A 203 15.35 -12.02 -12.41
N THR A 204 15.97 -13.20 -12.24
CA THR A 204 17.44 -13.31 -12.20
C THR A 204 18.09 -12.93 -13.53
N LEU A 205 17.59 -13.50 -14.64
CA LEU A 205 18.20 -13.30 -15.96
C LEU A 205 18.02 -11.87 -16.47
N GLN A 206 17.00 -11.15 -16.00
CA GLN A 206 16.66 -9.80 -16.48
C GLN A 206 16.97 -8.72 -15.41
N GLU A 207 17.57 -9.11 -14.28
CA GLU A 207 17.86 -8.21 -13.15
C GLU A 207 16.64 -7.41 -12.70
N ILE A 208 15.47 -8.07 -12.64
CA ILE A 208 14.22 -7.42 -12.21
C ILE A 208 14.18 -7.42 -10.68
N GLY A 209 14.03 -6.25 -10.08
CA GLY A 209 13.89 -6.12 -8.62
C GLY A 209 12.50 -6.53 -8.15
N PHE A 210 12.41 -7.35 -7.10
CA PHE A 210 11.13 -7.70 -6.48
C PHE A 210 11.18 -7.32 -5.01
N PHE A 211 10.28 -6.45 -4.56
CA PHE A 211 10.27 -5.88 -3.22
C PHE A 211 8.92 -6.09 -2.56
N GLY A 212 8.93 -6.70 -1.38
CA GLY A 212 7.73 -6.75 -0.53
C GLY A 212 7.50 -5.42 0.16
N ALA A 213 6.24 -5.00 0.27
CA ALA A 213 5.84 -3.82 1.03
C ALA A 213 4.83 -4.24 2.09
N TYR A 214 5.04 -3.80 3.34
CA TYR A 214 4.15 -4.13 4.44
C TYR A 214 3.98 -2.92 5.35
N CYS A 215 2.75 -2.55 5.65
CA CYS A 215 2.42 -1.43 6.53
C CYS A 215 3.21 -0.16 6.15
N TYR A 216 3.78 0.56 7.14
CA TYR A 216 4.42 1.87 6.98
C TYR A 216 5.38 2.10 8.13
N ARG A 217 6.26 3.07 7.93
CA ARG A 217 7.14 3.51 9.01
C ARG A 217 6.38 4.38 10.02
N UNK A 218 6.78 4.43 11.15
CA UNK A 218 6.20 5.22 12.15
C UNK A 218 6.70 6.57 12.02
N UNK A 219 6.45 7.18 11.74
CA UNK A 219 6.85 8.46 11.68
C UNK A 219 6.05 9.33 11.24
#